data_f52037bcdb92518a09086a3d149753f4
#
_entry.id   f52037bcdb92518a09086a3d149753f4
#
_cell.length_a   1.000
_cell.length_b   1.000
_cell.length_c   1.000
_cell.angle_alpha   90.00
_cell.angle_beta   90.00
_cell.angle_gamma   90.00
#
_symmetry.space_group_name_H-M   'P 1'
#
loop_
_entity.id
_entity.type
_entity.pdbx_description
1 polymer ?
#
loop_
_entity_poly.entity_id
_entity_poly.type
_entity_poly.pdbx_seq_one_letter_code
_entity_poly.pdbx_strand_id
1 'polypeptide(L)'
;MQIVVKEVSNPKEFKIFYQFQNNLYRDCKEYVPTLDADQIASLKNNPALEYCKRRMLLAYRGERVVGRIMGIINPRFNDYYKKKYIRFGWFDFENDIEIARTLLDAIKNWGREEGMDHIHGPLAYNTLGRQGMLIEGFENIPPTNCPYNYRYYPDFMQRLGYEKEVDWVQYKLSA
;
A
#
# COMPACT_ATOMS: atom_id res chain seq x y z
N MET A 1 13.30 2.01 19.95
CA MET A 1 13.34 3.31 19.23
C MET A 1 11.97 3.63 18.68
N GLN A 2 11.53 4.87 18.83
CA GLN A 2 10.25 5.36 18.32
C GLN A 2 10.21 5.31 16.79
N ILE A 3 9.04 5.00 16.23
CA ILE A 3 8.78 5.05 14.79
C ILE A 3 8.28 6.45 14.44
N VAL A 4 8.90 7.07 13.45
CA VAL A 4 8.54 8.41 12.96
C VAL A 4 8.14 8.31 11.49
N VAL A 5 6.98 8.88 11.14
CA VAL A 5 6.50 8.91 9.76
C VAL A 5 6.80 10.28 9.16
N LYS A 6 7.37 10.29 7.94
CA LYS A 6 7.66 11.50 7.17
C LYS A 6 7.11 11.39 5.76
N GLU A 7 6.66 12.51 5.22
CA GLU A 7 6.25 12.59 3.83
C GLU A 7 7.47 12.63 2.91
N VAL A 8 7.37 11.94 1.78
CA VAL A 8 8.41 11.93 0.74
C VAL A 8 8.52 13.32 0.13
N SER A 9 9.65 13.96 0.28
CA SER A 9 9.87 15.38 -0.07
C SER A 9 10.95 15.62 -1.13
N ASN A 10 11.79 14.62 -1.40
CA ASN A 10 12.95 14.78 -2.28
C ASN A 10 13.21 13.53 -3.17
N PRO A 11 14.03 13.65 -4.23
CA PRO A 11 14.31 12.53 -5.13
C PRO A 11 14.93 11.29 -4.47
N LYS A 12 15.73 11.47 -3.42
CA LYS A 12 16.33 10.35 -2.69
C LYS A 12 15.26 9.55 -1.92
N GLU A 13 14.38 10.23 -1.22
CA GLU A 13 13.26 9.60 -0.52
C GLU A 13 12.26 8.96 -1.49
N PHE A 14 12.01 9.59 -2.63
CA PHE A 14 11.19 9.01 -3.69
C PHE A 14 11.80 7.69 -4.20
N LYS A 15 13.12 7.63 -4.40
CA LYS A 15 13.80 6.39 -4.78
C LYS A 15 13.65 5.32 -3.70
N ILE A 16 13.85 5.67 -2.44
CA ILE A 16 13.64 4.74 -1.32
C ILE A 16 12.20 4.23 -1.32
N PHE A 17 11.22 5.12 -1.53
CA PHE A 17 9.81 4.76 -1.52
C PHE A 17 9.47 3.70 -2.59
N TYR A 18 9.84 3.90 -3.86
CA TYR A 18 9.47 2.94 -4.89
C TYR A 18 10.30 1.64 -4.83
N GLN A 19 11.53 1.67 -4.32
CA GLN A 19 12.37 0.49 -4.19
C GLN A 19 12.15 -0.30 -2.89
N PHE A 20 11.43 0.25 -1.92
CA PHE A 20 11.28 -0.36 -0.59
C PHE A 20 10.73 -1.78 -0.67
N GLN A 21 9.71 -2.04 -1.48
CA GLN A 21 9.10 -3.36 -1.63
C GLN A 21 10.12 -4.38 -2.17
N ASN A 22 10.82 -4.06 -3.24
CA ASN A 22 11.83 -4.95 -3.81
C ASN A 22 12.96 -5.27 -2.81
N ASN A 23 13.31 -4.30 -1.96
CA ASN A 23 14.31 -4.49 -0.91
C ASN A 23 13.78 -5.35 0.24
N LEU A 24 12.53 -5.17 0.65
CA LEU A 24 11.87 -5.93 1.72
C LEU A 24 11.74 -7.41 1.36
N TYR A 25 11.41 -7.72 0.12
CA TYR A 25 11.17 -9.09 -0.36
C TYR A 25 12.35 -9.70 -1.12
N ARG A 26 13.53 -9.09 -1.06
CA ARG A 26 14.74 -9.51 -1.81
C ARG A 26 15.07 -11.00 -1.70
N ASP A 27 14.90 -11.57 -0.50
CA ASP A 27 15.23 -12.96 -0.18
C ASP A 27 14.01 -13.90 -0.23
N CYS A 28 12.86 -13.42 -0.70
CA CYS A 28 11.64 -14.18 -0.84
C CYS A 28 11.55 -14.80 -2.24
N LYS A 29 11.53 -16.12 -2.33
CA LYS A 29 11.54 -16.88 -3.60
C LYS A 29 10.25 -16.72 -4.40
N GLU A 30 9.14 -16.50 -3.72
CA GLU A 30 7.81 -16.37 -4.30
C GLU A 30 7.54 -14.93 -4.78
N TYR A 31 8.35 -13.97 -4.37
CA TYR A 31 8.18 -12.58 -4.77
C TYR A 31 8.79 -12.31 -6.14
N VAL A 32 8.01 -11.71 -7.03
CA VAL A 32 8.50 -11.21 -8.33
C VAL A 32 8.74 -9.71 -8.22
N PRO A 33 10.00 -9.24 -8.34
CA PRO A 33 10.31 -7.82 -8.25
C PRO A 33 9.59 -7.00 -9.32
N THR A 34 9.05 -5.86 -8.91
CA THR A 34 8.46 -4.89 -9.83
C THR A 34 9.57 -4.07 -10.47
N LEU A 35 9.47 -3.81 -11.77
CA LEU A 35 10.40 -2.95 -12.48
C LEU A 35 10.33 -1.50 -11.95
N ASP A 36 11.49 -0.89 -11.72
CA ASP A 36 11.57 0.50 -11.27
C ASP A 36 10.85 1.46 -12.22
N ALA A 37 10.95 1.23 -13.55
CA ALA A 37 10.27 2.03 -14.55
C ALA A 37 8.74 2.02 -14.39
N ASP A 38 8.15 0.85 -14.09
CA ASP A 38 6.71 0.69 -13.90
C ASP A 38 6.25 1.36 -12.60
N GLN A 39 7.05 1.23 -11.54
CA GLN A 39 6.79 1.93 -10.26
C GLN A 39 6.83 3.45 -10.45
N ILE A 40 7.85 3.96 -11.14
CA ILE A 40 7.98 5.40 -11.40
C ILE A 40 6.82 5.89 -12.28
N ALA A 41 6.47 5.16 -13.34
CA ALA A 41 5.34 5.51 -14.21
C ALA A 41 4.02 5.56 -13.42
N SER A 42 3.76 4.55 -12.61
CA SER A 42 2.57 4.51 -11.75
C SER A 42 2.51 5.67 -10.74
N LEU A 43 3.66 6.06 -10.19
CA LEU A 43 3.75 7.11 -9.18
C LEU A 43 3.85 8.53 -9.74
N LYS A 44 4.32 8.74 -10.97
CA LYS A 44 4.54 10.08 -11.55
C LYS A 44 3.68 10.39 -12.76
N ASN A 45 3.31 9.37 -13.55
CA ASN A 45 2.68 9.56 -14.85
C ASN A 45 1.26 8.98 -14.91
N ASN A 46 0.69 8.57 -13.76
CA ASN A 46 -0.66 8.02 -13.73
C ASN A 46 -1.69 9.13 -14.01
N PRO A 47 -2.61 8.96 -14.98
CA PRO A 47 -3.66 9.95 -15.27
C PRO A 47 -4.53 10.31 -14.07
N ALA A 48 -4.67 9.42 -13.09
CA ALA A 48 -5.42 9.71 -11.88
C ALA A 48 -4.82 10.83 -11.02
N LEU A 49 -3.55 11.18 -11.25
CA LEU A 49 -2.89 12.30 -10.55
C LEU A 49 -3.49 13.66 -10.87
N GLU A 50 -4.21 13.80 -12.00
CA GLU A 50 -4.90 15.02 -12.37
C GLU A 50 -6.07 15.35 -11.43
N TYR A 51 -6.64 14.35 -10.75
CA TYR A 51 -7.83 14.53 -9.91
C TYR A 51 -7.73 13.92 -8.52
N CYS A 52 -6.80 13.00 -8.27
CA CYS A 52 -6.61 12.39 -6.95
C CYS A 52 -5.65 13.22 -6.10
N LYS A 53 -5.97 13.40 -4.83
CA LYS A 53 -4.99 13.82 -3.82
C LYS A 53 -4.22 12.58 -3.35
N ARG A 54 -2.93 12.74 -3.08
CA ARG A 54 -2.10 11.65 -2.52
C ARG A 54 -1.05 12.18 -1.56
N ARG A 55 -0.65 11.32 -0.62
CA ARG A 55 0.56 11.48 0.21
C ARG A 55 1.36 10.18 0.19
N MET A 56 2.65 10.27 -0.06
CA MET A 56 3.61 9.17 0.05
C MET A 56 4.37 9.32 1.35
N LEU A 57 4.31 8.30 2.22
CA LEU A 57 4.88 8.35 3.55
C LEU A 57 5.90 7.22 3.75
N LEU A 58 6.98 7.52 4.44
CA LEU A 58 8.00 6.58 4.88
C LEU A 58 8.02 6.51 6.41
N ALA A 59 8.07 5.31 6.96
CA ALA A 59 8.27 5.07 8.38
C ALA A 59 9.76 4.85 8.67
N TYR A 60 10.29 5.57 9.66
CA TYR A 60 11.68 5.51 10.07
C TYR A 60 11.81 4.98 11.50
N ARG A 61 12.82 4.15 11.72
CA ARG A 61 13.32 3.78 13.04
C ARG A 61 14.77 4.25 13.14
N GLY A 62 14.98 5.40 13.81
CA GLY A 62 16.22 6.16 13.69
C GLY A 62 16.38 6.68 12.26
N GLU A 63 17.50 6.34 11.62
CA GLU A 63 17.78 6.74 10.23
C GLU A 63 17.30 5.70 9.18
N ARG A 64 16.93 4.51 9.63
CA ARG A 64 16.54 3.39 8.74
C ARG A 64 15.06 3.45 8.40
N VAL A 65 14.75 3.35 7.10
CA VAL A 65 13.36 3.19 6.63
C VAL A 65 12.91 1.76 6.89
N VAL A 66 11.77 1.61 7.56
CA VAL A 66 11.20 0.33 8.00
C VAL A 66 9.81 0.06 7.44
N GLY A 67 9.24 1.01 6.69
CA GLY A 67 7.96 0.85 6.03
C GLY A 67 7.61 2.02 5.11
N ARG A 68 6.65 1.78 4.24
CA ARG A 68 6.06 2.78 3.35
C ARG A 68 4.55 2.62 3.27
N ILE A 69 3.85 3.71 2.96
CA ILE A 69 2.43 3.71 2.63
C ILE A 69 2.12 4.90 1.72
N MET A 70 1.12 4.74 0.86
CA MET A 70 0.55 5.87 0.13
C MET A 70 -0.93 5.99 0.45
N GLY A 71 -1.34 7.19 0.89
CA GLY A 71 -2.74 7.57 0.99
C GLY A 71 -3.23 8.17 -0.32
N ILE A 72 -4.49 7.89 -0.69
CA ILE A 72 -5.12 8.37 -1.91
C ILE A 72 -6.56 8.79 -1.61
N ILE A 73 -6.93 10.00 -1.97
CA ILE A 73 -8.32 10.44 -2.00
C ILE A 73 -8.72 10.59 -3.46
N ASN A 74 -9.69 9.78 -3.88
CA ASN A 74 -10.24 9.84 -5.24
C ASN A 74 -11.63 10.51 -5.21
N PRO A 75 -11.71 11.82 -5.51
CA PRO A 75 -12.98 12.55 -5.45
C PRO A 75 -14.02 12.02 -6.44
N ARG A 76 -13.60 11.60 -7.64
CA ARG A 76 -14.53 11.02 -8.63
C ARG A 76 -15.21 9.75 -8.12
N PHE A 77 -14.46 8.88 -7.44
CA PHE A 77 -15.03 7.70 -6.79
C PHE A 77 -15.98 8.10 -5.65
N ASN A 78 -15.50 8.98 -4.77
CA ASN A 78 -16.29 9.41 -3.61
C ASN A 78 -17.60 10.09 -4.01
N ASP A 79 -17.57 10.94 -5.03
CA ASP A 79 -18.77 11.63 -5.54
C ASP A 79 -19.73 10.67 -6.22
N TYR A 80 -19.23 9.73 -7.03
CA TYR A 80 -20.05 8.75 -7.73
C TYR A 80 -20.77 7.81 -6.77
N TYR A 81 -20.05 7.24 -5.78
CA TYR A 81 -20.59 6.28 -4.82
C TYR A 81 -21.17 6.93 -3.56
N LYS A 82 -21.16 8.26 -3.45
CA LYS A 82 -21.56 9.01 -2.25
C LYS A 82 -20.84 8.53 -0.98
N LYS A 83 -19.52 8.34 -1.11
CA LYS A 83 -18.64 7.88 -0.04
C LYS A 83 -17.68 8.99 0.39
N LYS A 84 -17.11 8.84 1.59
CA LYS A 84 -16.05 9.70 2.12
C LYS A 84 -14.84 8.82 2.46
N TYR A 85 -14.30 8.16 1.44
CA TYR A 85 -13.24 7.17 1.60
C TYR A 85 -11.87 7.77 1.31
N ILE A 86 -10.91 7.50 2.21
CA ILE A 86 -9.49 7.55 1.89
C ILE A 86 -9.00 6.13 1.64
N ARG A 87 -8.26 5.95 0.56
CA ARG A 87 -7.61 4.68 0.25
C ARG A 87 -6.18 4.68 0.76
N PHE A 88 -5.66 3.48 1.04
CA PHE A 88 -4.22 3.28 1.20
C PHE A 88 -3.73 2.21 0.22
N GLY A 89 -2.50 2.37 -0.26
CA GLY A 89 -1.78 1.42 -1.11
C GLY A 89 -0.28 1.57 -0.93
N TRP A 90 0.52 0.85 -1.71
CA TRP A 90 1.98 0.81 -1.50
C TRP A 90 2.32 0.59 -0.03
N PHE A 91 1.59 -0.31 0.60
CA PHE A 91 1.65 -0.57 2.03
C PHE A 91 2.57 -1.75 2.29
N ASP A 92 3.84 -1.44 2.55
CA ASP A 92 4.87 -2.43 2.82
C ASP A 92 5.66 -2.04 4.07
N PHE A 93 5.93 -3.03 4.94
CA PHE A 93 6.58 -2.78 6.22
C PHE A 93 7.26 -4.04 6.77
N GLU A 94 8.29 -3.86 7.59
CA GLU A 94 8.96 -4.95 8.31
C GLU A 94 8.02 -5.59 9.35
N ASN A 95 8.34 -6.82 9.76
CA ASN A 95 7.52 -7.61 10.69
C ASN A 95 7.45 -6.98 12.11
N ASP A 96 6.74 -5.87 12.21
CA ASP A 96 6.43 -5.17 13.46
C ASP A 96 5.10 -4.43 13.32
N ILE A 97 4.12 -4.82 14.12
CA ILE A 97 2.76 -4.27 14.10
C ILE A 97 2.73 -2.75 14.37
N GLU A 98 3.69 -2.23 15.13
CA GLU A 98 3.74 -0.80 15.43
C GLU A 98 4.12 0.05 14.21
N ILE A 99 4.87 -0.53 13.25
CA ILE A 99 5.13 0.14 11.96
C ILE A 99 3.82 0.25 11.18
N ALA A 100 3.08 -0.87 11.06
CA ALA A 100 1.79 -0.88 10.37
C ALA A 100 0.81 0.11 11.01
N ARG A 101 0.68 0.09 12.35
CA ARG A 101 -0.16 1.01 13.12
C ARG A 101 0.18 2.45 12.80
N THR A 102 1.45 2.82 12.94
CA THR A 102 1.89 4.22 12.79
C THR A 102 1.66 4.73 11.36
N LEU A 103 1.91 3.91 10.34
CA LEU A 103 1.63 4.23 8.94
C LEU A 103 0.14 4.43 8.67
N LEU A 104 -0.70 3.51 9.14
CA LEU A 104 -2.15 3.57 8.95
C LEU A 104 -2.76 4.75 9.72
N ASP A 105 -2.28 5.03 10.94
CA ASP A 105 -2.73 6.18 11.72
C ASP A 105 -2.39 7.51 11.04
N ALA A 106 -1.23 7.62 10.41
CA ALA A 106 -0.88 8.81 9.64
C ALA A 106 -1.85 9.02 8.47
N ILE A 107 -2.25 7.96 7.75
CA ILE A 107 -3.25 8.05 6.68
C ILE A 107 -4.64 8.37 7.23
N LYS A 108 -5.05 7.75 8.33
CA LYS A 108 -6.34 8.05 8.98
C LYS A 108 -6.44 9.51 9.42
N ASN A 109 -5.37 10.04 10.00
CA ASN A 109 -5.33 11.43 10.45
C ASN A 109 -5.44 12.39 9.27
N TRP A 110 -4.67 12.16 8.20
CA TRP A 110 -4.84 12.94 6.97
C TRP A 110 -6.25 12.81 6.39
N GLY A 111 -6.82 11.61 6.37
CA GLY A 111 -8.19 11.40 5.92
C GLY A 111 -9.21 12.24 6.71
N ARG A 112 -9.08 12.30 8.04
CA ARG A 112 -9.94 13.14 8.88
C ARG A 112 -9.79 14.63 8.59
N GLU A 113 -8.56 15.13 8.37
CA GLU A 113 -8.28 16.51 7.97
C GLU A 113 -8.97 16.86 6.65
N GLU A 114 -9.07 15.90 5.72
CA GLU A 114 -9.72 16.05 4.41
C GLU A 114 -11.24 15.69 4.44
N GLY A 115 -11.82 15.45 5.62
CA GLY A 115 -13.24 15.15 5.80
C GLY A 115 -13.65 13.72 5.40
N MET A 116 -12.70 12.80 5.33
CA MET A 116 -12.97 11.37 5.10
C MET A 116 -13.33 10.67 6.42
N ASP A 117 -14.24 9.71 6.35
CA ASP A 117 -14.76 8.96 7.50
C ASP A 117 -14.41 7.47 7.47
N HIS A 118 -13.94 6.95 6.34
CA HIS A 118 -13.52 5.56 6.17
C HIS A 118 -12.15 5.45 5.53
N ILE A 119 -11.37 4.44 5.94
CA ILE A 119 -10.13 4.03 5.30
C ILE A 119 -10.33 2.68 4.62
N HIS A 120 -9.91 2.57 3.36
CA HIS A 120 -10.14 1.42 2.49
C HIS A 120 -8.86 1.02 1.74
N GLY A 121 -8.51 -0.24 1.73
CA GLY A 121 -7.29 -0.71 1.04
C GLY A 121 -6.85 -2.11 1.49
N PRO A 122 -5.72 -2.60 0.94
CA PRO A 122 -4.81 -1.88 0.01
C PRO A 122 -5.40 -1.73 -1.39
N LEU A 123 -5.37 -0.52 -1.92
CA LEU A 123 -5.89 -0.18 -3.24
C LEU A 123 -5.01 0.87 -3.93
N ALA A 124 -4.84 0.74 -5.25
CA ALA A 124 -4.23 1.77 -6.07
C ALA A 124 -5.26 2.85 -6.49
N TYR A 125 -4.92 3.67 -7.47
CA TYR A 125 -5.80 4.74 -7.99
C TYR A 125 -7.10 4.22 -8.60
N ASN A 126 -7.04 3.04 -9.23
CA ASN A 126 -8.17 2.39 -9.92
C ASN A 126 -8.09 0.87 -9.79
N THR A 127 -9.08 0.18 -10.35
CA THR A 127 -9.21 -1.29 -10.29
C THR A 127 -8.23 -2.06 -11.19
N LEU A 128 -7.50 -1.38 -12.08
CA LEU A 128 -6.48 -2.00 -12.94
C LEU A 128 -5.11 -2.10 -12.26
N GLY A 129 -4.91 -1.38 -11.14
CA GLY A 129 -3.71 -1.49 -10.33
C GLY A 129 -3.72 -2.68 -9.39
N ARG A 130 -2.58 -2.95 -8.77
CA ARG A 130 -2.50 -3.95 -7.70
C ARG A 130 -3.40 -3.56 -6.55
N GLN A 131 -4.20 -4.51 -6.09
CA GLN A 131 -5.15 -4.29 -5.00
C GLN A 131 -5.30 -5.55 -4.16
N GLY A 132 -5.73 -5.32 -2.91
CA GLY A 132 -5.93 -6.39 -1.95
C GLY A 132 -4.64 -6.81 -1.24
N MET A 133 -4.76 -7.88 -0.49
CA MET A 133 -3.71 -8.46 0.34
C MET A 133 -3.77 -9.98 0.20
N LEU A 134 -2.62 -10.62 -0.01
CA LEU A 134 -2.55 -12.06 -0.06
C LEU A 134 -2.90 -12.64 1.32
N ILE A 135 -3.84 -13.56 1.36
CA ILE A 135 -4.29 -14.25 2.58
C ILE A 135 -4.08 -15.77 2.52
N GLU A 136 -3.99 -16.33 1.32
CA GLU A 136 -3.74 -17.76 1.06
C GLU A 136 -2.79 -17.92 -0.12
N GLY A 137 -2.12 -19.08 -0.25
CA GLY A 137 -1.23 -19.38 -1.37
C GLY A 137 0.12 -18.67 -1.30
N PHE A 138 0.63 -18.38 -0.11
CA PHE A 138 1.91 -17.69 0.11
C PHE A 138 3.13 -18.42 -0.45
N GLU A 139 2.99 -19.72 -0.72
CA GLU A 139 4.00 -20.59 -1.32
C GLU A 139 4.00 -20.56 -2.85
N ASN A 140 3.08 -19.83 -3.45
CA ASN A 140 2.97 -19.71 -4.90
C ASN A 140 3.50 -18.36 -5.39
N ILE A 141 4.07 -18.36 -6.59
CA ILE A 141 4.41 -17.13 -7.30
C ILE A 141 3.09 -16.49 -7.77
N PRO A 142 2.77 -15.26 -7.33
CA PRO A 142 1.52 -14.62 -7.71
C PRO A 142 1.51 -14.25 -9.20
N PRO A 143 0.36 -14.24 -9.86
CA PRO A 143 0.21 -13.67 -11.18
C PRO A 143 0.57 -12.16 -11.20
N THR A 144 0.87 -11.64 -12.38
CA THR A 144 1.42 -10.28 -12.59
C THR A 144 0.64 -9.15 -11.89
N ASN A 145 -0.68 -9.27 -11.80
CA ASN A 145 -1.54 -8.23 -11.22
C ASN A 145 -1.84 -8.41 -9.73
N CYS A 146 -1.29 -9.45 -9.11
CA CYS A 146 -1.58 -9.75 -7.73
C CYS A 146 -0.46 -9.30 -6.82
N PRO A 147 -0.79 -8.71 -5.67
CA PRO A 147 0.21 -8.35 -4.69
C PRO A 147 0.77 -9.62 -4.03
N TYR A 148 2.03 -9.55 -3.63
CA TYR A 148 2.62 -10.46 -2.66
C TYR A 148 2.86 -9.71 -1.36
N ASN A 149 2.60 -10.37 -0.23
CA ASN A 149 2.94 -9.89 1.09
C ASN A 149 3.26 -11.06 2.02
N TYR A 150 4.00 -10.81 3.08
CA TYR A 150 4.29 -11.80 4.11
C TYR A 150 3.04 -12.20 4.90
N ARG A 151 3.07 -13.39 5.52
CA ARG A 151 1.96 -13.97 6.30
C ARG A 151 1.49 -13.13 7.48
N TYR A 152 2.36 -12.27 8.03
CA TYR A 152 1.99 -11.41 9.17
C TYR A 152 1.05 -10.25 8.81
N TYR A 153 0.89 -9.91 7.53
CA TYR A 153 0.05 -8.78 7.10
C TYR A 153 -1.42 -8.95 7.49
N PRO A 154 -2.12 -10.01 7.09
CA PRO A 154 -3.54 -10.19 7.45
C PRO A 154 -3.75 -10.28 8.97
N ASP A 155 -2.86 -10.96 9.70
CA ASP A 155 -2.92 -11.01 11.17
C ASP A 155 -2.83 -9.61 11.79
N PHE A 156 -1.88 -8.79 11.31
CA PHE A 156 -1.73 -7.43 11.83
C PHE A 156 -2.93 -6.55 11.49
N MET A 157 -3.50 -6.66 10.29
CA MET A 157 -4.70 -5.91 9.93
C MET A 157 -5.87 -6.25 10.85
N GLN A 158 -6.11 -7.52 11.12
CA GLN A 158 -7.14 -7.97 12.04
C GLN A 158 -6.91 -7.44 13.46
N ARG A 159 -5.67 -7.56 13.97
CA ARG A 159 -5.30 -7.07 15.31
C ARG A 159 -5.37 -5.55 15.44
N LEU A 160 -5.26 -4.83 14.33
CA LEU A 160 -5.43 -3.37 14.27
C LEU A 160 -6.89 -2.95 14.11
N GLY A 161 -7.84 -3.91 14.09
CA GLY A 161 -9.27 -3.65 14.02
C GLY A 161 -9.80 -3.38 12.62
N TYR A 162 -9.07 -3.81 11.58
CA TYR A 162 -9.56 -3.76 10.20
C TYR A 162 -10.37 -5.00 9.87
N GLU A 163 -11.46 -4.80 9.15
CA GLU A 163 -12.35 -5.86 8.69
C GLU A 163 -12.09 -6.16 7.20
N LYS A 164 -12.24 -7.42 6.83
CA LYS A 164 -12.15 -7.86 5.44
C LYS A 164 -13.45 -7.50 4.73
N GLU A 165 -13.37 -6.79 3.61
CA GLU A 165 -14.53 -6.37 2.84
C GLU A 165 -14.92 -7.39 1.77
N VAL A 166 -13.93 -7.94 1.03
CA VAL A 166 -14.18 -8.85 -0.10
C VAL A 166 -13.02 -9.83 -0.26
N ASP A 167 -13.32 -11.04 -0.72
CA ASP A 167 -12.35 -12.02 -1.17
C ASP A 167 -12.25 -12.02 -2.70
N TRP A 168 -11.02 -12.06 -3.20
CA TRP A 168 -10.70 -12.27 -4.60
C TRP A 168 -10.04 -13.64 -4.75
N VAL A 169 -10.57 -14.46 -5.62
CA VAL A 169 -10.00 -15.79 -5.88
C VAL A 169 -9.39 -15.84 -7.27
N GLN A 170 -8.30 -16.60 -7.39
CA GLN A 170 -7.62 -16.83 -8.64
C GLN A 170 -7.66 -18.31 -8.99
N TYR A 171 -7.93 -18.58 -10.26
CA TYR A 171 -7.95 -19.94 -10.77
C TYR A 171 -6.82 -20.13 -11.79
N LYS A 172 -6.06 -21.21 -11.64
CA LYS A 172 -5.13 -21.69 -12.66
C LYS A 172 -5.84 -22.76 -13.50
N LEU A 173 -5.99 -22.49 -14.77
CA LEU A 173 -6.49 -23.49 -15.73
C LEU A 173 -5.31 -24.14 -16.42
N SER A 174 -5.31 -25.49 -16.47
CA SER A 174 -4.41 -26.28 -17.32
C SER A 174 -5.16 -26.62 -18.60
N ALA A 175 -4.53 -26.35 -19.75
CA ALA A 175 -5.02 -26.83 -21.05
C ALA A 175 -4.73 -28.33 -21.20
#